data_e949d8a5f23d2ab9c205b8c91d84589e
#
_entry.id   e949d8a5f23d2ab9c205b8c91d84589e
#
_cell.length_a   1.000
_cell.length_b   1.000
_cell.length_c   1.000
_cell.angle_alpha   90.00
_cell.angle_beta   90.00
_cell.angle_gamma   90.00
#
_symmetry.space_group_name_H-M   'P 1'
#
loop_
_entity.id
_entity.type
_entity.pdbx_description
1 polymer ?
#
loop_
_entity_poly.entity_id
_entity_poly.type
_entity_poly.pdbx_seq_one_letter_code
_entity_poly.pdbx_strand_id
1 'polypeptide(L)'
;MDEFESIAGVRRSSSGEGSDVINRVVNQLLSSMDGVEGMEGVIVVAATNRPEMIDPALLRSGRFERVMHVPPPDPEALKSILQIHTENMPLGKFSMDEIASKLENYTGADIEAVCREAGLIAMRADKKTVSKKHFEEAVERVRPTVTDEMMLYYNRMEELLTSGLQSVRRLPDGLAGIESV
;
A
#
# COMPACT_ATOMS: atom_id res chain seq x y z
N MET A 1 12.75 -1.79 -5.02
CA MET A 1 12.22 -0.83 -6.02
C MET A 1 10.81 -0.50 -5.56
N ASP A 2 10.50 0.76 -5.36
CA ASP A 2 9.17 1.24 -4.99
C ASP A 2 8.52 1.91 -6.20
N GLU A 3 7.19 2.07 -6.19
CA GLU A 3 6.40 2.57 -7.34
C GLU A 3 6.77 1.86 -8.66
N PHE A 4 6.85 0.54 -8.57
CA PHE A 4 7.41 -0.28 -9.65
C PHE A 4 6.65 -0.15 -10.98
N GLU A 5 5.38 0.16 -10.96
CA GLU A 5 4.57 0.46 -12.15
C GLU A 5 5.10 1.63 -12.98
N SER A 6 5.81 2.57 -12.36
CA SER A 6 6.43 3.70 -13.07
C SER A 6 7.53 3.27 -14.03
N ILE A 7 8.17 2.13 -13.73
CA ILE A 7 9.29 1.57 -14.50
C ILE A 7 8.82 0.39 -15.35
N ALA A 8 7.92 -0.43 -14.80
CA ALA A 8 7.56 -1.76 -15.29
C ALA A 8 6.12 -1.85 -15.81
N GLY A 9 5.51 -0.71 -16.12
CA GLY A 9 4.13 -0.64 -16.59
C GLY A 9 3.87 -1.36 -17.91
N VAL A 10 2.64 -1.82 -18.10
CA VAL A 10 2.16 -2.48 -19.33
C VAL A 10 2.50 -1.63 -20.55
N ARG A 11 3.04 -2.28 -21.58
CA ARG A 11 3.40 -1.66 -22.85
C ARG A 11 2.17 -0.99 -23.49
N ARG A 12 2.07 0.32 -23.35
CA ARG A 12 1.07 1.10 -24.09
C ARG A 12 1.59 1.31 -25.51
N SER A 13 0.79 0.95 -26.50
CA SER A 13 1.05 1.19 -27.93
C SER A 13 0.87 2.66 -28.34
N SER A 14 1.14 3.61 -27.43
CA SER A 14 1.12 5.03 -27.72
C SER A 14 2.46 5.43 -28.34
N SER A 15 2.42 5.92 -29.56
CA SER A 15 3.54 6.41 -30.37
C SER A 15 4.12 7.73 -29.83
N GLY A 16 4.74 7.70 -28.64
CA GLY A 16 5.42 8.82 -28.04
C GLY A 16 6.83 8.44 -27.59
N GLU A 17 7.80 9.34 -27.68
CA GLU A 17 9.22 9.14 -27.32
C GLU A 17 9.40 8.60 -25.88
N GLY A 18 8.51 8.93 -24.95
CA GLY A 18 8.54 8.44 -23.58
C GLY A 18 8.23 6.94 -23.44
N SER A 19 7.41 6.37 -24.31
CA SER A 19 7.06 4.95 -24.32
C SER A 19 8.26 4.07 -24.68
N ASP A 20 9.12 4.53 -25.57
CA ASP A 20 10.31 3.79 -26.02
C ASP A 20 11.37 3.68 -24.92
N VAL A 21 11.51 4.71 -24.10
CA VAL A 21 12.47 4.71 -22.98
C VAL A 21 12.03 3.70 -21.91
N ILE A 22 10.76 3.71 -21.51
CA ILE A 22 10.20 2.77 -20.54
C ILE A 22 10.33 1.33 -21.04
N ASN A 23 9.99 1.08 -22.31
CA ASN A 23 10.15 -0.25 -22.92
C ASN A 23 11.59 -0.74 -22.93
N ARG A 24 12.57 0.15 -23.15
CA ARG A 24 14.00 -0.20 -23.07
C ARG A 24 14.41 -0.57 -21.64
N VAL A 25 13.95 0.19 -20.64
CA VAL A 25 14.24 -0.09 -19.22
C VAL A 25 13.66 -1.44 -18.82
N VAL A 26 12.40 -1.72 -19.16
CA VAL A 26 11.75 -3.02 -18.89
C VAL A 26 12.52 -4.16 -19.58
N ASN A 27 12.86 -4.01 -20.85
CA ASN A 27 13.62 -5.02 -21.57
C ASN A 27 15.03 -5.25 -20.98
N GLN A 28 15.70 -4.20 -20.54
CA GLN A 28 17.00 -4.31 -19.87
C GLN A 28 16.87 -5.02 -18.52
N LEU A 29 15.83 -4.70 -17.75
CA LEU A 29 15.53 -5.37 -16.47
C LEU A 29 15.27 -6.87 -16.71
N LEU A 30 14.41 -7.21 -17.66
CA LEU A 30 14.13 -8.59 -18.05
C LEU A 30 15.40 -9.34 -18.46
N SER A 31 16.23 -8.72 -19.30
CA SER A 31 17.51 -9.30 -19.75
C SER A 31 18.48 -9.51 -18.59
N SER A 32 18.50 -8.59 -17.63
CA SER A 32 19.34 -8.70 -16.43
C SER A 32 18.86 -9.80 -15.48
N MET A 33 17.56 -10.03 -15.39
CA MET A 33 16.98 -11.10 -14.58
C MET A 33 17.16 -12.48 -15.24
N ASP A 34 17.04 -12.55 -16.56
CA ASP A 34 17.19 -13.79 -17.35
C ASP A 34 18.68 -14.11 -17.66
N GLY A 35 19.61 -13.29 -17.22
CA GLY A 35 21.03 -13.38 -17.57
C GLY A 35 21.66 -14.75 -17.29
N VAL A 36 22.55 -15.17 -18.20
CA VAL A 36 23.21 -16.50 -18.23
C VAL A 36 24.03 -16.77 -16.96
N GLU A 37 24.45 -15.74 -16.23
CA GLU A 37 25.27 -15.82 -15.01
C GLU A 37 24.45 -15.73 -13.73
N GLY A 38 23.20 -16.09 -13.72
CA GLY A 38 22.32 -16.12 -12.56
C GLY A 38 22.62 -15.02 -11.53
N MET A 39 21.64 -14.35 -10.99
CA MET A 39 21.86 -13.35 -9.92
C MET A 39 22.17 -14.06 -8.59
N GLU A 40 23.34 -14.77 -8.51
CA GLU A 40 23.73 -15.42 -7.28
C GLU A 40 23.87 -14.40 -6.14
N GLY A 41 23.13 -14.62 -5.05
CA GLY A 41 23.18 -13.78 -3.86
C GLY A 41 22.42 -12.45 -3.96
N VAL A 42 21.64 -12.22 -5.03
CA VAL A 42 20.80 -11.01 -5.19
C VAL A 42 19.33 -11.36 -5.04
N ILE A 43 18.63 -10.61 -4.21
CA ILE A 43 17.18 -10.66 -4.09
C ILE A 43 16.62 -9.34 -4.61
N VAL A 44 15.70 -9.42 -5.58
CA VAL A 44 15.00 -8.25 -6.12
C VAL A 44 13.62 -8.18 -5.50
N VAL A 45 13.33 -7.07 -4.84
CA VAL A 45 12.02 -6.78 -4.24
C VAL A 45 11.45 -5.53 -4.92
N ALA A 46 10.20 -5.62 -5.35
CA ALA A 46 9.45 -4.51 -5.93
C ALA A 46 8.13 -4.31 -5.18
N ALA A 47 7.72 -3.07 -5.02
CA ALA A 47 6.44 -2.69 -4.44
C ALA A 47 5.64 -1.85 -5.43
N THR A 48 4.33 -2.06 -5.47
CA THR A 48 3.39 -1.30 -6.29
C THR A 48 2.02 -1.22 -5.63
N ASN A 49 1.36 -0.11 -5.78
CA ASN A 49 -0.05 0.08 -5.43
C ASN A 49 -0.99 -0.25 -6.60
N ARG A 50 -0.41 -0.53 -7.79
CA ARG A 50 -1.15 -0.76 -9.04
C ARG A 50 -0.68 -2.04 -9.73
N PRO A 51 -0.94 -3.21 -9.14
CA PRO A 51 -0.45 -4.49 -9.67
C PRO A 51 -0.96 -4.78 -11.09
N GLU A 52 -2.14 -4.26 -11.47
CA GLU A 52 -2.71 -4.37 -12.81
C GLU A 52 -1.89 -3.64 -13.89
N MET A 53 -1.03 -2.72 -13.49
CA MET A 53 -0.16 -1.98 -14.39
C MET A 53 1.15 -2.70 -14.71
N ILE A 54 1.51 -3.73 -13.96
CA ILE A 54 2.78 -4.45 -14.13
C ILE A 54 2.73 -5.30 -15.41
N ASP A 55 3.78 -5.25 -16.23
CA ASP A 55 3.91 -6.11 -17.41
C ASP A 55 3.91 -7.59 -16.98
N PRO A 56 2.96 -8.41 -17.45
CA PRO A 56 2.88 -9.83 -17.10
C PRO A 56 4.16 -10.62 -17.40
N ALA A 57 5.00 -10.12 -18.30
CA ALA A 57 6.28 -10.75 -18.58
C ALA A 57 7.22 -10.74 -17.36
N LEU A 58 7.10 -9.77 -16.48
CA LEU A 58 7.89 -9.68 -15.25
C LEU A 58 7.43 -10.68 -14.17
N LEU A 59 6.21 -11.16 -14.23
CA LEU A 59 5.62 -12.10 -13.27
C LEU A 59 5.82 -13.57 -13.67
N ARG A 60 6.62 -13.84 -14.71
CA ARG A 60 6.95 -15.21 -15.14
C ARG A 60 8.02 -15.84 -14.24
N SER A 61 8.06 -17.19 -14.27
CA SER A 61 9.09 -17.96 -13.57
C SER A 61 10.53 -17.51 -13.96
N GLY A 62 11.41 -17.47 -12.98
CA GLY A 62 12.78 -16.93 -13.13
C GLY A 62 12.90 -15.42 -12.92
N ARG A 63 11.77 -14.71 -12.62
CA ARG A 63 11.73 -13.26 -12.43
C ARG A 63 11.05 -12.92 -11.11
N PHE A 64 9.96 -12.15 -11.10
CA PHE A 64 9.16 -11.91 -9.88
C PHE A 64 8.20 -13.09 -9.65
N GLU A 65 8.71 -14.18 -9.11
CA GLU A 65 7.94 -15.43 -8.93
C GLU A 65 6.97 -15.37 -7.75
N ARG A 66 7.24 -14.51 -6.79
CA ARG A 66 6.44 -14.40 -5.56
C ARG A 66 5.79 -13.04 -5.50
N VAL A 67 4.47 -13.07 -5.47
CA VAL A 67 3.64 -11.89 -5.24
C VAL A 67 3.06 -12.03 -3.84
N MET A 68 3.16 -10.95 -3.06
CA MET A 68 2.61 -10.88 -1.71
C MET A 68 1.74 -9.64 -1.61
N HIS A 69 0.51 -9.83 -1.19
CA HIS A 69 -0.36 -8.73 -0.80
C HIS A 69 0.00 -8.28 0.62
N VAL A 70 0.11 -6.99 0.82
CA VAL A 70 0.26 -6.36 2.14
C VAL A 70 -1.06 -5.70 2.48
N PRO A 71 -1.93 -6.38 3.25
CA PRO A 71 -3.23 -5.82 3.62
C PRO A 71 -3.09 -4.67 4.63
N PRO A 72 -4.15 -3.90 4.88
CA PRO A 72 -4.21 -3.01 6.03
C PRO A 72 -3.88 -3.74 7.33
N PRO A 73 -3.35 -3.04 8.35
CA PRO A 73 -2.96 -3.65 9.60
C PRO A 73 -4.12 -4.36 10.30
N ASP A 74 -3.86 -5.54 10.84
CA ASP A 74 -4.77 -6.25 11.73
C ASP A 74 -4.86 -5.57 13.12
N PRO A 75 -5.78 -5.95 14.01
CA PRO A 75 -5.96 -5.30 15.31
C PRO A 75 -4.70 -5.27 16.18
N GLU A 76 -3.83 -6.29 16.10
CA GLU A 76 -2.57 -6.35 16.87
C GLU A 76 -1.54 -5.38 16.28
N ALA A 77 -1.44 -5.34 14.96
CA ALA A 77 -0.59 -4.37 14.26
C ALA A 77 -1.07 -2.92 14.47
N LEU A 78 -2.39 -2.65 14.42
CA LEU A 78 -2.96 -1.34 14.73
C LEU A 78 -2.52 -0.83 16.10
N LYS A 79 -2.60 -1.70 17.11
CA LYS A 79 -2.13 -1.37 18.47
C LYS A 79 -0.64 -1.08 18.51
N SER A 80 0.16 -1.91 17.84
CA SER A 80 1.62 -1.74 17.78
C SER A 80 2.00 -0.43 17.08
N ILE A 81 1.34 -0.09 15.98
CA ILE A 81 1.56 1.16 15.24
C ILE A 81 1.17 2.37 16.12
N LEU A 82 0.02 2.31 16.81
CA LEU A 82 -0.38 3.35 17.76
C LEU A 82 0.68 3.55 18.84
N GLN A 83 1.23 2.47 19.41
CA GLN A 83 2.28 2.54 20.41
C GLN A 83 3.54 3.25 19.91
N ILE A 84 3.98 2.91 18.68
CA ILE A 84 5.14 3.54 18.04
C ILE A 84 4.92 5.05 17.89
N HIS A 85 3.79 5.46 17.32
CA HIS A 85 3.52 6.88 17.07
C HIS A 85 3.18 7.68 18.32
N THR A 86 2.89 7.02 19.43
CA THR A 86 2.60 7.69 20.72
C THR A 86 3.73 7.58 21.76
N GLU A 87 4.84 6.93 21.43
CA GLU A 87 5.96 6.70 22.34
C GLU A 87 6.44 7.97 23.05
N ASN A 88 6.51 9.07 22.34
CA ASN A 88 6.97 10.37 22.85
C ASN A 88 5.81 11.33 23.20
N MET A 89 4.56 10.83 23.27
CA MET A 89 3.40 11.66 23.57
C MET A 89 3.05 11.56 25.07
N PRO A 90 2.75 12.69 25.73
CA PRO A 90 2.28 12.68 27.11
C PRO A 90 0.85 12.16 27.19
N LEU A 91 0.68 10.85 27.31
CA LEU A 91 -0.62 10.19 27.31
C LEU A 91 -1.30 10.24 28.69
N GLY A 92 -2.62 10.41 28.68
CA GLY A 92 -3.48 10.17 29.84
C GLY A 92 -3.64 8.66 30.11
N LYS A 93 -4.41 8.33 31.14
CA LYS A 93 -4.71 6.92 31.49
C LYS A 93 -5.90 6.42 30.67
N PHE A 94 -5.66 5.60 29.66
CA PHE A 94 -6.67 4.86 28.87
C PHE A 94 -6.02 3.68 28.17
N SER A 95 -6.83 2.72 27.69
CA SER A 95 -6.32 1.59 26.92
C SER A 95 -6.20 1.95 25.43
N MET A 96 -5.07 1.61 24.82
CA MET A 96 -4.89 1.73 23.36
C MET A 96 -5.79 0.77 22.60
N ASP A 97 -6.19 -0.34 23.19
CA ASP A 97 -7.14 -1.29 22.56
C ASP A 97 -8.49 -0.63 22.25
N GLU A 98 -8.92 0.31 23.09
CA GLU A 98 -10.17 1.05 22.85
C GLU A 98 -10.09 2.01 21.67
N ILE A 99 -8.90 2.49 21.35
CA ILE A 99 -8.67 3.31 20.16
C ILE A 99 -8.48 2.40 18.94
N ALA A 100 -7.65 1.36 19.05
CA ALA A 100 -7.37 0.42 17.97
C ALA A 100 -8.65 -0.21 17.41
N SER A 101 -9.64 -0.52 18.27
CA SER A 101 -10.93 -1.08 17.84
C SER A 101 -11.78 -0.14 16.96
N LYS A 102 -11.41 1.14 16.84
CA LYS A 102 -12.09 2.14 16.01
C LYS A 102 -11.36 2.43 14.70
N LEU A 103 -10.22 1.79 14.46
CA LEU A 103 -9.33 2.08 13.34
C LEU A 103 -9.41 1.01 12.23
N GLU A 104 -10.56 0.40 12.04
CA GLU A 104 -10.78 -0.52 10.93
C GLU A 104 -10.52 0.17 9.59
N ASN A 105 -9.81 -0.50 8.67
CA ASN A 105 -9.40 0.01 7.36
C ASN A 105 -8.41 1.20 7.38
N TYR A 106 -7.84 1.54 8.54
CA TYR A 106 -6.79 2.57 8.61
C TYR A 106 -5.43 1.99 8.23
N THR A 107 -4.68 2.73 7.41
CA THR A 107 -3.27 2.42 7.10
C THR A 107 -2.34 2.95 8.21
N GLY A 108 -1.06 2.55 8.15
CA GLY A 108 -0.06 3.12 9.07
C GLY A 108 0.03 4.64 9.01
N ALA A 109 -0.08 5.21 7.81
CA ALA A 109 -0.09 6.67 7.60
C ALA A 109 -1.34 7.34 8.20
N ASP A 110 -2.50 6.71 8.07
CA ASP A 110 -3.72 7.21 8.69
C ASP A 110 -3.62 7.22 10.21
N ILE A 111 -3.02 6.16 10.81
CA ILE A 111 -2.81 6.06 12.26
C ILE A 111 -1.86 7.15 12.74
N GLU A 112 -0.77 7.41 12.00
CA GLU A 112 0.12 8.54 12.27
C GLU A 112 -0.64 9.86 12.26
N ALA A 113 -1.51 10.07 11.24
CA ALA A 113 -2.34 11.26 11.14
C ALA A 113 -3.31 11.40 12.33
N VAL A 114 -3.93 10.29 12.78
CA VAL A 114 -4.79 10.26 13.99
C VAL A 114 -3.98 10.66 15.23
N CYS A 115 -2.80 10.10 15.43
CA CYS A 115 -1.94 10.43 16.57
C CYS A 115 -1.56 11.92 16.56
N ARG A 116 -1.14 12.44 15.41
CA ARG A 116 -0.80 13.85 15.24
C ARG A 116 -2.00 14.76 15.51
N GLU A 117 -3.18 14.45 14.97
CA GLU A 117 -4.39 15.25 15.18
C GLU A 117 -4.84 15.22 16.66
N ALA A 118 -4.77 14.06 17.33
CA ALA A 118 -5.06 13.96 18.76
C ALA A 118 -4.16 14.86 19.61
N GLY A 119 -2.87 14.92 19.27
CA GLY A 119 -1.91 15.84 19.89
C GLY A 119 -2.27 17.30 19.66
N LEU A 120 -2.63 17.67 18.42
CA LEU A 120 -3.04 19.04 18.08
C LEU A 120 -4.33 19.45 18.82
N ILE A 121 -5.30 18.54 18.93
CA ILE A 121 -6.55 18.79 19.67
C ILE A 121 -6.24 19.06 21.14
N ALA A 122 -5.38 18.25 21.76
CA ALA A 122 -4.97 18.45 23.14
C ALA A 122 -4.26 19.80 23.35
N MET A 123 -3.37 20.18 22.43
CA MET A 123 -2.67 21.47 22.46
C MET A 123 -3.64 22.64 22.33
N ARG A 124 -4.58 22.59 21.40
CA ARG A 124 -5.60 23.64 21.23
C ARG A 124 -6.51 23.79 22.45
N ALA A 125 -6.71 22.70 23.20
CA ALA A 125 -7.46 22.69 24.44
C ALA A 125 -6.62 23.05 25.69
N ASP A 126 -5.38 23.48 25.50
CA ASP A 126 -4.40 23.80 26.56
C ASP A 126 -4.25 22.64 27.57
N LYS A 127 -4.21 21.39 27.08
CA LYS A 127 -4.03 20.19 27.88
C LYS A 127 -2.59 19.71 27.83
N LYS A 128 -2.05 19.33 29.00
CA LYS A 128 -0.70 18.79 29.13
C LYS A 128 -0.59 17.32 28.71
N THR A 129 -1.72 16.62 28.59
CA THR A 129 -1.78 15.20 28.25
C THR A 129 -2.84 14.95 27.17
N VAL A 130 -2.53 14.01 26.28
CA VAL A 130 -3.46 13.53 25.27
C VAL A 130 -4.34 12.45 25.89
N SER A 131 -5.64 12.69 25.96
CA SER A 131 -6.63 11.77 26.52
C SER A 131 -7.33 10.94 25.46
N LYS A 132 -8.04 9.88 25.88
CA LYS A 132 -8.91 9.09 25.02
C LYS A 132 -9.86 9.97 24.18
N LYS A 133 -10.47 11.00 24.79
CA LYS A 133 -11.40 11.91 24.11
C LYS A 133 -10.75 12.63 22.92
N HIS A 134 -9.46 13.01 23.05
CA HIS A 134 -8.74 13.66 21.94
C HIS A 134 -8.49 12.69 20.78
N PHE A 135 -8.23 11.42 21.07
CA PHE A 135 -8.13 10.37 20.04
C PHE A 135 -9.48 10.10 19.37
N GLU A 136 -10.56 10.01 20.15
CA GLU A 136 -11.91 9.82 19.60
C GLU A 136 -12.29 10.95 18.64
N GLU A 137 -12.03 12.19 19.03
CA GLU A 137 -12.25 13.35 18.15
C GLU A 137 -11.33 13.34 16.92
N ALA A 138 -10.07 12.87 17.07
CA ALA A 138 -9.16 12.74 15.96
C ALA A 138 -9.62 11.68 14.95
N VAL A 139 -10.12 10.53 15.41
CA VAL A 139 -10.69 9.47 14.55
C VAL A 139 -11.92 9.98 13.76
N GLU A 140 -12.73 10.86 14.34
CA GLU A 140 -13.86 11.47 13.60
C GLU A 140 -13.39 12.40 12.47
N ARG A 141 -12.21 13.03 12.63
CA ARG A 141 -11.65 13.97 11.64
C ARG A 141 -10.82 13.31 10.56
N VAL A 142 -10.07 12.28 10.93
CA VAL A 142 -9.20 11.53 10.02
C VAL A 142 -9.98 10.32 9.52
N ARG A 143 -10.30 10.30 8.23
CA ARG A 143 -10.98 9.17 7.60
C ARG A 143 -9.97 8.11 7.15
N PRO A 144 -10.33 6.82 7.17
CA PRO A 144 -9.46 5.79 6.61
C PRO A 144 -9.27 6.01 5.10
N THR A 145 -8.06 5.79 4.64
CA THR A 145 -7.73 5.87 3.21
C THR A 145 -8.27 4.66 2.44
N VAL A 146 -8.32 3.50 3.10
CA VAL A 146 -8.78 2.26 2.46
C VAL A 146 -10.30 2.14 2.57
N THR A 147 -10.98 2.01 1.43
CA THR A 147 -12.41 1.75 1.36
C THR A 147 -12.69 0.25 1.21
N ASP A 148 -13.93 -0.17 1.53
CA ASP A 148 -14.35 -1.57 1.35
C ASP A 148 -14.25 -2.00 -0.13
N GLU A 149 -14.49 -1.08 -1.06
CA GLU A 149 -14.33 -1.34 -2.49
C GLU A 149 -12.88 -1.60 -2.87
N MET A 150 -11.94 -0.84 -2.30
CA MET A 150 -10.50 -1.08 -2.49
C MET A 150 -10.08 -2.43 -1.91
N MET A 151 -10.61 -2.81 -0.74
CA MET A 151 -10.34 -4.13 -0.15
C MET A 151 -10.82 -5.26 -1.05
N LEU A 152 -12.03 -5.17 -1.58
CA LEU A 152 -12.56 -6.15 -2.53
C LEU A 152 -11.71 -6.24 -3.81
N TYR A 153 -11.26 -5.10 -4.32
CA TYR A 153 -10.38 -5.04 -5.49
C TYR A 153 -9.04 -5.74 -5.22
N TYR A 154 -8.34 -5.40 -4.12
CA TYR A 154 -7.04 -5.98 -3.80
C TYR A 154 -7.13 -7.48 -3.49
N ASN A 155 -8.14 -7.94 -2.78
CA ASN A 155 -8.37 -9.36 -2.53
C ASN A 155 -8.57 -10.13 -3.84
N ARG A 156 -9.32 -9.57 -4.78
CA ARG A 156 -9.50 -10.18 -6.11
C ARG A 156 -8.22 -10.20 -6.92
N MET A 157 -7.42 -9.14 -6.86
CA MET A 157 -6.11 -9.09 -7.51
C MET A 157 -5.15 -10.12 -6.93
N GLU A 158 -5.12 -10.29 -5.61
CA GLU A 158 -4.34 -11.32 -4.94
C GLU A 158 -4.71 -12.72 -5.44
N GLU A 159 -6.00 -13.05 -5.49
CA GLU A 159 -6.50 -14.32 -6.03
C GLU A 159 -6.03 -14.56 -7.47
N LEU A 160 -6.14 -13.55 -8.33
CA LEU A 160 -5.72 -13.63 -9.73
C LEU A 160 -4.22 -13.84 -9.89
N LEU A 161 -3.41 -13.14 -9.13
CA LEU A 161 -1.95 -13.21 -9.18
C LEU A 161 -1.44 -14.52 -8.57
N THR A 162 -2.04 -14.98 -7.47
CA THR A 162 -1.65 -16.21 -6.78
C THR A 162 -2.10 -17.46 -7.53
N SER A 163 -3.24 -17.43 -8.21
CA SER A 163 -3.75 -18.57 -8.99
C SER A 163 -2.99 -18.85 -10.29
N GLY A 164 -1.93 -18.07 -10.60
CA GLY A 164 -1.13 -18.26 -11.81
C GLY A 164 -1.88 -17.96 -13.11
N LEU A 165 -3.06 -17.33 -13.03
CA LEU A 165 -3.80 -16.86 -14.18
C LEU A 165 -3.02 -15.70 -14.82
N GLN A 166 -2.08 -16.03 -15.70
CA GLN A 166 -1.23 -15.11 -16.50
C GLN A 166 -2.03 -14.26 -17.50
N SER A 167 -3.34 -14.23 -17.40
CA SER A 167 -4.20 -13.42 -18.22
C SER A 167 -5.04 -12.49 -17.35
N VAL A 168 -4.44 -11.38 -16.92
CA VAL A 168 -5.20 -10.16 -16.60
C VAL A 168 -5.83 -9.66 -17.91
N ARG A 169 -6.76 -10.43 -18.44
CA ARG A 169 -7.60 -10.01 -19.53
C ARG A 169 -8.82 -9.31 -18.92
N ARG A 170 -8.80 -7.98 -19.00
CA ARG A 170 -9.90 -7.05 -18.75
C ARG A 170 -10.57 -7.19 -17.38
N LEU A 171 -10.27 -6.27 -16.51
CA LEU A 171 -11.19 -5.90 -15.43
C LEU A 171 -12.58 -5.68 -16.01
N PRO A 172 -13.65 -6.16 -15.35
CA PRO A 172 -15.02 -5.83 -15.77
C PRO A 172 -15.17 -4.31 -15.85
N ASP A 173 -15.83 -3.83 -16.88
CA ASP A 173 -16.00 -2.40 -17.24
C ASP A 173 -16.62 -1.51 -16.12
N GLY A 174 -16.88 -2.04 -14.94
CA GLY A 174 -17.44 -1.32 -13.78
C GLY A 174 -16.44 -0.70 -12.81
N LEU A 175 -15.14 -0.98 -12.92
CA LEU A 175 -14.12 -0.46 -12.01
C LEU A 175 -13.23 0.64 -12.62
N ALA A 176 -13.51 1.04 -13.87
CA ALA A 176 -12.80 2.13 -14.54
C ALA A 176 -13.11 3.54 -13.98
N GLY A 177 -13.96 3.64 -12.95
CA GLY A 177 -14.40 4.90 -12.35
C GLY A 177 -13.64 5.33 -11.09
N ILE A 178 -12.64 4.57 -10.62
CA ILE A 178 -11.89 4.89 -9.39
C ILE A 178 -10.65 5.77 -9.67
N GLU A 179 -10.49 6.26 -10.89
CA GLU A 179 -9.30 7.05 -11.30
C GLU A 179 -9.30 8.51 -10.85
N SER A 180 -10.20 8.97 -9.99
CA SER A 180 -10.19 10.37 -9.55
C SER A 180 -10.73 10.59 -8.14
N VAL A 181 -9.89 10.37 -7.14
CA VAL A 181 -9.92 11.13 -5.88
C VAL A 181 -8.49 11.36 -5.43
#